data_a092eebef9db017919a4663d9a1d208c
#
_entry.id   a092eebef9db017919a4663d9a1d208c
#
_cell.length_a   1.000
_cell.length_b   1.000
_cell.length_c   1.000
_cell.angle_alpha   90.00
_cell.angle_beta   90.00
_cell.angle_gamma   90.00
#
_symmetry.space_group_name_H-M   'P 1'
#
loop_
_entity.id
_entity.type
_entity.pdbx_description
1 polymer ?
#
loop_
_entity_poly.entity_id
_entity_poly.type
_entity_poly.pdbx_seq_one_letter_code
_entity_poly.pdbx_strand_id
1 'polypeptide(L)'
;MEPLDFSNLAERRKKSIFSDILSASHMNACFTCGTCSGGCPLTGMESTRDEGLDARKVIRMALMGLDQEVIDSRFIWVCTGCQRCEIGCPMGVKLVKVWMAAKAARPRDKVPGVLHKGVDMCLKTGNNMGIPEEDYVTLLEELGEELAEESCPGFVTPVEKVGADYLHFQNSKEAYAEPDDMKWWWKIYYAAKADWTTSSQNWESVDWGIFTANMEASKEIARRKVENMKRLQAKTLILPDCGGASYGTRLNIENHFKHEFGPGTGHNYVYFFDVLLKWLEEGRLKVDKSVHAGRIVTWHDSCKHGRSAYMTFGDASNFEKARQIISHCIDMENFREMPHNRLESYCCGAGSGNWPGPFEKEKTEHGKFKAQDIRDSGADLVIAGCSNCRDQIMKNLKPKFNLDIEVKYIWEMVADALIMET
;
A
#
# COMPACT_ATOMS: atom_id res chain seq x y z
N MET A 1 19.63 27.51 -10.97
CA MET A 1 18.17 27.73 -10.71
C MET A 1 17.92 29.18 -11.04
N GLU A 2 17.11 29.45 -12.06
CA GLU A 2 16.74 30.84 -12.37
C GLU A 2 15.98 31.47 -11.19
N PRO A 3 16.12 32.78 -10.94
CA PRO A 3 15.37 33.46 -9.90
C PRO A 3 13.88 33.33 -10.13
N LEU A 4 13.12 33.03 -9.08
CA LEU A 4 11.65 32.96 -9.13
C LEU A 4 11.11 34.38 -9.39
N ASP A 5 10.24 34.50 -10.40
CA ASP A 5 9.53 35.73 -10.68
C ASP A 5 8.32 35.88 -9.76
N PHE A 6 8.36 36.85 -8.85
CA PHE A 6 7.28 37.19 -7.92
C PHE A 6 6.38 38.33 -8.44
N SER A 7 6.54 38.79 -9.68
CA SER A 7 5.63 39.77 -10.27
C SER A 7 4.22 39.17 -10.39
N ASN A 8 3.20 40.00 -10.18
CA ASN A 8 1.79 39.60 -10.33
C ASN A 8 1.29 38.40 -9.47
N LEU A 9 1.85 38.20 -8.27
CA LEU A 9 1.45 37.11 -7.37
C LEU A 9 -0.06 37.08 -7.10
N ALA A 10 -0.70 38.24 -6.95
CA ALA A 10 -2.15 38.28 -6.68
C ALA A 10 -2.97 37.72 -7.84
N GLU A 11 -2.57 38.01 -9.08
CA GLU A 11 -3.23 37.48 -10.29
C GLU A 11 -2.92 35.99 -10.48
N ARG A 12 -1.67 35.56 -10.29
CA ARG A 12 -1.27 34.14 -10.32
C ARG A 12 -2.08 33.30 -9.33
N ARG A 13 -2.23 33.76 -8.07
CA ARG A 13 -3.02 33.06 -7.04
C ARG A 13 -4.47 32.88 -7.45
N LYS A 14 -5.08 33.87 -8.12
CA LYS A 14 -6.47 33.77 -8.59
C LYS A 14 -6.64 32.74 -9.71
N LYS A 15 -5.62 32.59 -10.55
CA LYS A 15 -5.61 31.66 -11.71
C LYS A 15 -4.98 30.29 -11.39
N SER A 16 -4.48 30.10 -10.16
CA SER A 16 -3.78 28.88 -9.75
C SER A 16 -4.68 27.66 -9.85
N ILE A 17 -4.15 26.55 -10.38
CA ILE A 17 -4.79 25.24 -10.37
C ILE A 17 -5.07 24.73 -8.95
N PHE A 18 -4.36 25.29 -7.97
CA PHE A 18 -4.57 24.95 -6.56
C PHE A 18 -5.66 25.76 -5.89
N SER A 19 -6.23 26.80 -6.54
CA SER A 19 -7.23 27.70 -5.95
C SER A 19 -8.38 26.96 -5.27
N ASP A 20 -8.96 25.96 -5.96
CA ASP A 20 -10.08 25.18 -5.44
C ASP A 20 -9.66 24.21 -4.33
N ILE A 21 -8.39 23.79 -4.33
CA ILE A 21 -7.84 22.85 -3.37
C ILE A 21 -7.34 23.57 -2.11
N LEU A 22 -6.95 24.84 -2.19
CA LEU A 22 -6.42 25.60 -1.05
C LEU A 22 -7.35 25.57 0.15
N SER A 23 -8.64 25.74 -0.09
CA SER A 23 -9.66 25.71 0.96
C SER A 23 -9.91 24.28 1.47
N ALA A 24 -10.14 23.34 0.53
CA ALA A 24 -10.43 21.94 0.83
C ALA A 24 -9.25 21.19 1.50
N SER A 25 -8.02 21.70 1.35
CA SER A 25 -6.81 21.15 1.97
C SER A 25 -6.38 21.92 3.23
N HIS A 26 -7.10 22.94 3.64
CA HIS A 26 -6.74 23.89 4.73
C HIS A 26 -5.40 24.61 4.50
N MET A 27 -4.93 24.70 3.26
CA MET A 27 -3.62 25.33 2.96
C MET A 27 -3.57 26.81 3.32
N ASN A 28 -4.69 27.52 3.24
CA ASN A 28 -4.78 28.93 3.64
C ASN A 28 -4.41 29.16 5.11
N ALA A 29 -4.53 28.15 5.96
CA ALA A 29 -4.14 28.20 7.36
C ALA A 29 -2.64 27.97 7.61
N CYS A 30 -1.87 27.65 6.57
CA CYS A 30 -0.44 27.37 6.69
C CYS A 30 0.35 28.60 7.10
N PHE A 31 0.95 28.60 8.29
CA PHE A 31 1.85 29.66 8.77
C PHE A 31 3.35 29.32 8.63
N THR A 32 3.66 28.30 7.85
CA THR A 32 5.05 27.95 7.47
C THR A 32 5.96 27.53 8.63
N CYS A 33 5.44 26.89 9.66
CA CYS A 33 6.20 26.48 10.85
C CYS A 33 7.34 25.49 10.56
N GLY A 34 7.26 24.70 9.47
CA GLY A 34 8.29 23.76 9.08
C GLY A 34 8.14 22.33 9.63
N THR A 35 7.14 22.04 10.47
CA THR A 35 6.92 20.69 11.02
C THR A 35 6.81 19.62 9.92
N CYS A 36 6.15 19.94 8.80
CA CYS A 36 6.02 19.04 7.65
C CYS A 36 7.38 18.67 7.04
N SER A 37 8.33 19.61 6.99
CA SER A 37 9.69 19.35 6.51
C SER A 37 10.53 18.61 7.54
N GLY A 38 10.47 19.01 8.82
CA GLY A 38 11.20 18.35 9.90
C GLY A 38 10.83 16.87 10.10
N GLY A 39 9.55 16.52 9.85
CA GLY A 39 9.08 15.14 9.93
C GLY A 39 9.20 14.33 8.63
N CYS A 40 9.60 14.95 7.52
CA CYS A 40 9.63 14.30 6.21
C CYS A 40 11.01 13.70 5.88
N PRO A 41 11.09 12.38 5.60
CA PRO A 41 12.35 11.74 5.22
C PRO A 41 13.01 12.31 3.98
N LEU A 42 12.26 12.99 3.10
CA LEU A 42 12.80 13.63 1.89
C LEU A 42 13.66 14.87 2.20
N THR A 43 13.42 15.52 3.34
CA THR A 43 14.18 16.70 3.72
C THR A 43 15.63 16.32 4.06
N GLY A 44 16.57 16.88 3.32
CA GLY A 44 18.01 16.65 3.55
C GLY A 44 18.53 15.28 3.10
N MET A 45 17.82 14.59 2.20
CA MET A 45 18.37 13.42 1.53
C MET A 45 19.59 13.80 0.70
N GLU A 46 20.60 12.94 0.68
CA GLU A 46 21.84 13.19 -0.05
C GLU A 46 21.62 13.21 -1.57
N SER A 47 20.84 12.26 -2.09
CA SER A 47 20.51 12.14 -3.51
C SER A 47 19.73 13.33 -4.08
N THR A 48 19.14 14.16 -3.23
CA THR A 48 18.30 15.29 -3.62
C THR A 48 18.71 16.62 -2.95
N ARG A 49 19.86 16.63 -2.30
CA ARG A 49 20.36 17.81 -1.53
C ARG A 49 20.42 19.08 -2.36
N ASP A 50 20.95 18.97 -3.58
CA ASP A 50 21.15 20.12 -4.48
C ASP A 50 19.82 20.65 -5.05
N GLU A 51 18.78 19.82 -5.09
CA GLU A 51 17.43 20.20 -5.52
C GLU A 51 16.64 20.90 -4.40
N GLY A 52 17.10 20.79 -3.14
CA GLY A 52 16.46 21.38 -1.97
C GLY A 52 15.02 20.91 -1.79
N LEU A 53 14.79 19.60 -1.91
CA LEU A 53 13.45 19.01 -1.75
C LEU A 53 12.94 19.24 -0.32
N ASP A 54 11.88 20.02 -0.19
CA ASP A 54 11.31 20.44 1.09
C ASP A 54 9.80 20.65 0.95
N ALA A 55 9.02 19.94 1.78
CA ALA A 55 7.55 20.04 1.76
C ALA A 55 7.05 21.47 2.00
N ARG A 56 7.67 22.22 2.93
CA ARG A 56 7.32 23.61 3.24
C ARG A 56 7.57 24.53 2.05
N LYS A 57 8.71 24.36 1.34
CA LYS A 57 9.05 25.13 0.15
C LYS A 57 8.00 24.92 -0.95
N VAL A 58 7.64 23.68 -1.23
CA VAL A 58 6.65 23.34 -2.26
C VAL A 58 5.26 23.89 -1.89
N ILE A 59 4.86 23.80 -0.62
CA ILE A 59 3.62 24.46 -0.17
C ILE A 59 3.66 25.98 -0.36
N ARG A 60 4.77 26.62 -0.03
CA ARG A 60 4.90 28.08 -0.24
C ARG A 60 4.77 28.45 -1.71
N MET A 61 5.36 27.67 -2.60
CA MET A 61 5.20 27.89 -4.06
C MET A 61 3.74 27.77 -4.47
N ALA A 62 3.03 26.72 -4.03
CA ALA A 62 1.60 26.55 -4.30
C ALA A 62 0.77 27.72 -3.75
N LEU A 63 1.01 28.17 -2.52
CA LEU A 63 0.34 29.33 -1.91
C LEU A 63 0.62 30.65 -2.64
N MET A 64 1.74 30.75 -3.35
CA MET A 64 2.09 31.91 -4.18
C MET A 64 1.55 31.82 -5.61
N GLY A 65 0.90 30.70 -6.00
CA GLY A 65 0.42 30.49 -7.37
C GLY A 65 1.57 30.24 -8.35
N LEU A 66 2.69 29.68 -7.86
CA LEU A 66 3.83 29.24 -8.67
C LEU A 66 3.56 27.79 -9.10
N ASP A 67 2.51 27.63 -9.91
CA ASP A 67 1.95 26.32 -10.24
C ASP A 67 2.95 25.46 -11.02
N GLN A 68 3.62 26.07 -12.00
CA GLN A 68 4.55 25.34 -12.86
C GLN A 68 5.75 24.83 -12.05
N GLU A 69 6.25 25.61 -11.11
CA GLU A 69 7.35 25.23 -10.23
C GLU A 69 6.96 24.05 -9.31
N VAL A 70 5.70 24.02 -8.88
CA VAL A 70 5.17 22.88 -8.11
C VAL A 70 5.01 21.66 -8.99
N ILE A 71 4.39 21.81 -10.18
CA ILE A 71 4.16 20.73 -11.14
C ILE A 71 5.48 20.11 -11.61
N ASP A 72 6.49 20.93 -11.86
CA ASP A 72 7.81 20.50 -12.32
C ASP A 72 8.72 20.01 -11.17
N SER A 73 8.32 20.22 -9.93
CA SER A 73 9.10 19.76 -8.78
C SER A 73 9.21 18.25 -8.75
N ARG A 74 10.43 17.74 -8.67
CA ARG A 74 10.71 16.32 -8.47
C ARG A 74 10.16 15.80 -7.13
N PHE A 75 9.95 16.70 -6.16
CA PHE A 75 9.37 16.37 -4.85
C PHE A 75 8.08 15.57 -4.96
N ILE A 76 7.17 15.96 -5.85
CA ILE A 76 5.85 15.30 -5.99
C ILE A 76 5.97 13.84 -6.46
N TRP A 77 7.05 13.48 -7.15
CA TRP A 77 7.27 12.13 -7.67
C TRP A 77 8.01 11.23 -6.68
N VAL A 78 8.99 11.77 -5.94
CA VAL A 78 9.71 11.00 -4.91
C VAL A 78 8.94 10.93 -3.58
N CYS A 79 7.90 11.75 -3.42
CA CYS A 79 7.00 11.71 -2.27
C CYS A 79 6.15 10.43 -2.28
N THR A 80 6.24 9.65 -1.22
CA THR A 80 5.48 8.38 -1.04
C THR A 80 4.03 8.59 -0.64
N GLY A 81 3.58 9.82 -0.42
CA GLY A 81 2.22 10.12 0.05
C GLY A 81 1.89 9.47 1.41
N CYS A 82 2.87 9.30 2.27
CA CYS A 82 2.72 8.60 3.56
C CYS A 82 1.93 9.37 4.62
N GLN A 83 1.59 10.64 4.39
CA GLN A 83 0.83 11.53 5.26
C GLN A 83 1.45 11.83 6.66
N ARG A 84 2.73 11.51 6.88
CA ARG A 84 3.40 11.87 8.14
C ARG A 84 3.45 13.39 8.34
N CYS A 85 3.63 14.15 7.27
CA CYS A 85 3.59 15.60 7.28
C CYS A 85 2.20 16.16 7.65
N GLU A 86 1.12 15.45 7.33
CA GLU A 86 -0.24 15.85 7.66
C GLU A 86 -0.59 15.58 9.12
N ILE A 87 -0.20 14.40 9.65
CA ILE A 87 -0.47 14.06 11.06
C ILE A 87 0.28 15.00 12.01
N GLY A 88 1.49 15.43 11.63
CA GLY A 88 2.28 16.38 12.42
C GLY A 88 1.89 17.84 12.21
N CYS A 89 0.98 18.16 11.28
CA CYS A 89 0.63 19.54 10.97
C CYS A 89 -0.30 20.14 12.02
N PRO A 90 0.11 21.19 12.78
CA PRO A 90 -0.74 21.79 13.80
C PRO A 90 -1.99 22.48 13.23
N MET A 91 -1.98 22.81 11.93
CA MET A 91 -3.09 23.44 11.22
C MET A 91 -3.94 22.46 10.42
N GLY A 92 -3.66 21.16 10.49
CA GLY A 92 -4.42 20.14 9.78
C GLY A 92 -4.37 20.23 8.24
N VAL A 93 -3.30 20.82 7.68
CA VAL A 93 -3.14 20.96 6.23
C VAL A 93 -3.03 19.60 5.56
N LYS A 94 -3.87 19.36 4.53
CA LYS A 94 -3.92 18.12 3.75
C LYS A 94 -2.97 18.19 2.55
N LEU A 95 -1.67 18.04 2.82
CA LEU A 95 -0.61 18.23 1.83
C LEU A 95 -0.72 17.26 0.65
N VAL A 96 -1.09 16.01 0.92
CA VAL A 96 -1.17 14.98 -0.13
C VAL A 96 -2.20 15.33 -1.20
N LYS A 97 -3.28 16.05 -0.87
CA LYS A 97 -4.24 16.56 -1.86
C LYS A 97 -3.56 17.49 -2.87
N VAL A 98 -2.66 18.33 -2.40
CA VAL A 98 -1.89 19.25 -3.26
C VAL A 98 -0.92 18.49 -4.15
N TRP A 99 -0.22 17.49 -3.59
CA TRP A 99 0.68 16.63 -4.37
C TRP A 99 -0.06 15.86 -5.46
N MET A 100 -1.25 15.34 -5.15
CA MET A 100 -2.08 14.63 -6.13
C MET A 100 -2.55 15.57 -7.25
N ALA A 101 -2.96 16.81 -6.91
CA ALA A 101 -3.34 17.79 -7.93
C ALA A 101 -2.16 18.17 -8.84
N ALA A 102 -0.97 18.35 -8.27
CA ALA A 102 0.24 18.64 -9.04
C ALA A 102 0.62 17.46 -9.97
N LYS A 103 0.49 16.21 -9.49
CA LYS A 103 0.68 15.01 -10.32
C LYS A 103 -0.32 14.95 -11.48
N ALA A 104 -1.61 15.20 -11.20
CA ALA A 104 -2.68 15.20 -12.21
C ALA A 104 -2.47 16.26 -13.29
N ALA A 105 -1.89 17.42 -12.94
CA ALA A 105 -1.59 18.51 -13.86
C ALA A 105 -0.30 18.30 -14.67
N ARG A 106 0.52 17.30 -14.33
CA ARG A 106 1.78 17.05 -15.03
C ARG A 106 1.52 16.56 -16.45
N PRO A 107 2.16 17.14 -17.47
CA PRO A 107 2.09 16.62 -18.83
C PRO A 107 2.52 15.15 -18.90
N ARG A 108 1.81 14.36 -19.70
CA ARG A 108 2.00 12.90 -19.75
C ARG A 108 3.43 12.49 -20.11
N ASP A 109 4.06 13.20 -21.03
CA ASP A 109 5.45 12.97 -21.45
C ASP A 109 6.50 13.21 -20.36
N LYS A 110 6.10 13.92 -19.29
CA LYS A 110 6.95 14.21 -18.12
C LYS A 110 6.65 13.33 -16.91
N VAL A 111 5.70 12.41 -17.02
CA VAL A 111 5.42 11.41 -15.98
C VAL A 111 6.32 10.18 -16.19
N PRO A 112 6.84 9.52 -15.13
CA PRO A 112 7.65 8.32 -15.30
C PRO A 112 6.98 7.25 -16.18
N GLY A 113 7.64 6.85 -17.27
CA GLY A 113 7.05 6.00 -18.32
C GLY A 113 6.52 4.66 -17.82
N VAL A 114 7.16 4.06 -16.82
CA VAL A 114 6.71 2.80 -16.20
C VAL A 114 5.33 2.94 -15.56
N LEU A 115 5.02 4.10 -14.96
CA LEU A 115 3.72 4.35 -14.33
C LEU A 115 2.61 4.46 -15.36
N HIS A 116 2.88 5.15 -16.48
CA HIS A 116 1.94 5.20 -17.61
C HIS A 116 1.68 3.82 -18.19
N LYS A 117 2.76 3.06 -18.45
CA LYS A 117 2.63 1.71 -18.99
C LYS A 117 1.74 0.85 -18.08
N GLY A 118 1.93 0.93 -16.75
CA GLY A 118 1.09 0.21 -15.80
C GLY A 118 -0.38 0.58 -15.91
N VAL A 119 -0.70 1.89 -15.98
CA VAL A 119 -2.09 2.37 -16.16
C VAL A 119 -2.67 1.87 -17.49
N ASP A 120 -1.97 2.09 -18.60
CA ASP A 120 -2.45 1.73 -19.94
C ASP A 120 -2.70 0.24 -20.08
N MET A 121 -1.79 -0.58 -19.55
CA MET A 121 -1.93 -2.04 -19.58
C MET A 121 -3.09 -2.51 -18.71
N CYS A 122 -3.24 -1.99 -17.48
CA CYS A 122 -4.42 -2.30 -16.65
C CYS A 122 -5.73 -1.99 -17.35
N LEU A 123 -5.83 -0.83 -17.98
CA LEU A 123 -7.06 -0.44 -18.68
C LEU A 123 -7.32 -1.29 -19.92
N LYS A 124 -6.26 -1.69 -20.63
CA LYS A 124 -6.36 -2.47 -21.87
C LYS A 124 -6.62 -3.96 -21.64
N THR A 125 -5.91 -4.57 -20.68
CA THR A 125 -5.85 -6.02 -20.54
C THR A 125 -6.37 -6.55 -19.20
N GLY A 126 -6.71 -5.67 -18.25
CA GLY A 126 -7.15 -6.07 -16.92
C GLY A 126 -6.04 -6.37 -15.92
N ASN A 127 -4.77 -6.29 -16.35
CA ASN A 127 -3.59 -6.38 -15.50
C ASN A 127 -2.44 -5.51 -16.05
N ASN A 128 -1.52 -5.08 -15.18
CA ASN A 128 -0.46 -4.15 -15.56
C ASN A 128 0.66 -4.77 -16.41
N MET A 129 0.72 -6.08 -16.49
CA MET A 129 1.76 -6.81 -17.20
C MET A 129 1.32 -7.25 -18.62
N GLY A 130 0.02 -7.17 -18.90
CA GLY A 130 -0.56 -7.54 -20.19
C GLY A 130 -0.63 -9.04 -20.41
N ILE A 131 -0.76 -9.82 -19.35
CA ILE A 131 -0.77 -11.26 -19.36
C ILE A 131 -2.11 -11.75 -19.88
N PRO A 132 -2.14 -12.68 -20.85
CA PRO A 132 -3.35 -13.34 -21.30
C PRO A 132 -4.07 -14.08 -20.19
N GLU A 133 -5.40 -14.18 -20.29
CA GLU A 133 -6.21 -14.87 -19.29
C GLU A 133 -5.83 -16.34 -19.17
N GLU A 134 -5.62 -17.03 -20.29
CA GLU A 134 -5.24 -18.44 -20.33
C GLU A 134 -3.90 -18.73 -19.63
N ASP A 135 -2.90 -17.85 -19.84
CA ASP A 135 -1.58 -18.01 -19.19
C ASP A 135 -1.69 -17.80 -17.66
N TYR A 136 -2.55 -16.86 -17.25
CA TYR A 136 -2.78 -16.62 -15.81
C TYR A 136 -3.51 -17.78 -15.16
N VAL A 137 -4.54 -18.34 -15.81
CA VAL A 137 -5.27 -19.52 -15.30
C VAL A 137 -4.34 -20.70 -15.18
N THR A 138 -3.54 -20.99 -16.22
CA THR A 138 -2.55 -22.06 -16.21
C THR A 138 -1.58 -21.93 -15.03
N LEU A 139 -1.04 -20.74 -14.81
CA LEU A 139 -0.17 -20.46 -13.65
C LEU A 139 -0.85 -20.77 -12.32
N LEU A 140 -2.13 -20.34 -12.14
CA LEU A 140 -2.88 -20.59 -10.92
C LEU A 140 -3.15 -22.08 -10.68
N GLU A 141 -3.41 -22.84 -11.74
CA GLU A 141 -3.63 -24.28 -11.70
C GLU A 141 -2.33 -25.03 -11.33
N GLU A 142 -1.22 -24.73 -12.02
CA GLU A 142 0.10 -25.32 -11.74
C GLU A 142 0.54 -25.08 -10.29
N LEU A 143 0.48 -23.84 -9.82
CA LEU A 143 0.82 -23.50 -8.42
C LEU A 143 -0.12 -24.19 -7.41
N GLY A 144 -1.38 -24.38 -7.78
CA GLY A 144 -2.34 -25.10 -6.95
C GLY A 144 -2.01 -26.58 -6.83
N GLU A 145 -1.60 -27.22 -7.94
CA GLU A 145 -1.13 -28.60 -7.97
C GLU A 145 0.14 -28.77 -7.11
N GLU A 146 1.12 -27.88 -7.28
CA GLU A 146 2.32 -27.86 -6.43
C GLU A 146 1.98 -27.75 -4.94
N LEU A 147 1.08 -26.83 -4.56
CA LEU A 147 0.65 -26.70 -3.17
C LEU A 147 -0.06 -27.95 -2.63
N ALA A 148 -0.85 -28.62 -3.49
CA ALA A 148 -1.49 -29.89 -3.13
C ALA A 148 -0.47 -30.99 -2.83
N GLU A 149 0.61 -31.06 -3.61
CA GLU A 149 1.68 -32.01 -3.39
C GLU A 149 2.55 -31.65 -2.18
N GLU A 150 2.85 -30.37 -1.97
CA GLU A 150 3.73 -29.90 -0.89
C GLU A 150 3.10 -30.04 0.50
N SER A 151 1.84 -29.57 0.69
CA SER A 151 1.30 -29.41 2.03
C SER A 151 -0.23 -29.37 2.15
N CYS A 152 -0.99 -29.32 1.06
CA CYS A 152 -2.45 -29.17 1.08
C CYS A 152 -3.12 -30.24 0.19
N PRO A 153 -3.13 -31.52 0.59
CA PRO A 153 -3.65 -32.60 -0.23
C PRO A 153 -5.07 -32.36 -0.76
N GLY A 154 -5.22 -32.44 -2.09
CA GLY A 154 -6.50 -32.20 -2.76
C GLY A 154 -6.88 -30.72 -2.92
N PHE A 155 -5.98 -29.79 -2.66
CA PHE A 155 -6.20 -28.39 -2.97
C PHE A 155 -6.36 -28.17 -4.48
N VAL A 156 -7.33 -27.34 -4.84
CA VAL A 156 -7.53 -26.85 -6.21
C VAL A 156 -7.79 -25.36 -6.12
N THR A 157 -7.08 -24.58 -6.92
CA THR A 157 -7.28 -23.12 -6.94
C THR A 157 -8.66 -22.79 -7.48
N PRO A 158 -9.55 -22.13 -6.71
CA PRO A 158 -10.93 -21.89 -7.11
C PRO A 158 -11.04 -20.66 -8.04
N VAL A 159 -10.55 -20.79 -9.27
CA VAL A 159 -10.67 -19.74 -10.28
C VAL A 159 -12.10 -19.68 -10.78
N GLU A 160 -12.68 -18.47 -10.88
CA GLU A 160 -14.02 -18.22 -11.43
C GLU A 160 -15.17 -18.96 -10.67
N LYS A 161 -14.96 -19.37 -9.43
CA LYS A 161 -16.01 -20.03 -8.63
C LYS A 161 -17.10 -19.02 -8.26
N VAL A 162 -18.35 -19.34 -8.64
CA VAL A 162 -19.51 -18.50 -8.36
C VAL A 162 -20.10 -18.81 -6.97
N GLY A 163 -20.52 -17.78 -6.24
CA GLY A 163 -21.21 -17.86 -4.95
C GLY A 163 -20.30 -18.00 -3.72
N ALA A 164 -19.00 -17.84 -3.89
CA ALA A 164 -18.03 -17.94 -2.81
C ALA A 164 -18.23 -16.88 -1.72
N ASP A 165 -17.82 -17.19 -0.49
CA ASP A 165 -17.87 -16.24 0.62
C ASP A 165 -16.89 -15.08 0.44
N TYR A 166 -15.72 -15.36 -0.16
CA TYR A 166 -14.65 -14.38 -0.34
C TYR A 166 -14.16 -14.30 -1.77
N LEU A 167 -13.94 -13.08 -2.26
CA LEU A 167 -13.19 -12.77 -3.48
C LEU A 167 -11.86 -12.14 -3.08
N HIS A 168 -10.75 -12.73 -3.52
CA HIS A 168 -9.41 -12.22 -3.25
C HIS A 168 -8.61 -12.05 -4.54
N PHE A 169 -8.04 -10.85 -4.73
CA PHE A 169 -7.12 -10.55 -5.82
C PHE A 169 -5.71 -10.42 -5.25
N GLN A 170 -4.81 -11.26 -5.71
CA GLN A 170 -3.41 -11.15 -5.37
C GLN A 170 -2.69 -10.16 -6.28
N ASN A 171 -1.50 -9.75 -5.88
CA ASN A 171 -0.73 -8.76 -6.61
C ASN A 171 -0.12 -9.40 -7.87
N SER A 172 -0.20 -8.71 -9.00
CA SER A 172 0.41 -9.17 -10.27
C SER A 172 1.92 -9.42 -10.17
N LYS A 173 2.62 -8.70 -9.29
CA LYS A 173 4.03 -8.95 -9.00
C LYS A 173 4.24 -10.36 -8.42
N GLU A 174 3.38 -10.78 -7.50
CA GLU A 174 3.44 -12.11 -6.90
C GLU A 174 3.26 -13.17 -7.98
N ALA A 175 2.24 -13.05 -8.81
CA ALA A 175 1.96 -14.02 -9.85
C ALA A 175 3.17 -14.31 -10.80
N TYR A 176 4.03 -13.32 -11.05
CA TYR A 176 5.07 -13.47 -12.07
C TYR A 176 6.52 -13.26 -11.63
N ALA A 177 6.72 -12.61 -10.49
CA ALA A 177 8.07 -12.39 -9.96
C ALA A 177 8.36 -13.24 -8.71
N GLU A 178 7.31 -13.59 -7.97
CA GLU A 178 7.41 -14.31 -6.71
C GLU A 178 6.18 -15.23 -6.56
N PRO A 179 5.96 -16.20 -7.50
CA PRO A 179 4.72 -16.99 -7.55
C PRO A 179 4.48 -17.82 -6.28
N ASP A 180 5.52 -18.28 -5.62
CA ASP A 180 5.43 -19.00 -4.36
C ASP A 180 4.79 -18.15 -3.23
N ASP A 181 4.89 -16.81 -3.31
CA ASP A 181 4.28 -15.92 -2.34
C ASP A 181 2.73 -16.05 -2.33
N MET A 182 2.12 -16.53 -3.41
CA MET A 182 0.68 -16.78 -3.50
C MET A 182 0.26 -17.98 -2.65
N LYS A 183 1.11 -18.98 -2.53
CA LYS A 183 0.82 -20.23 -1.81
C LYS A 183 0.55 -20.01 -0.32
N TRP A 184 1.13 -18.98 0.31
CA TRP A 184 0.85 -18.70 1.74
C TRP A 184 -0.62 -18.38 2.00
N TRP A 185 -1.25 -17.55 1.16
CA TRP A 185 -2.68 -17.27 1.25
C TRP A 185 -3.52 -18.53 0.99
N TRP A 186 -3.15 -19.33 -0.01
CA TRP A 186 -3.88 -20.53 -0.35
C TRP A 186 -3.79 -21.61 0.75
N LYS A 187 -2.62 -21.73 1.39
CA LYS A 187 -2.43 -22.57 2.57
C LYS A 187 -3.33 -22.13 3.74
N ILE A 188 -3.43 -20.80 3.95
CA ILE A 188 -4.32 -20.23 4.96
C ILE A 188 -5.78 -20.53 4.63
N TYR A 189 -6.21 -20.35 3.39
CA TYR A 189 -7.58 -20.67 2.97
C TYR A 189 -7.90 -22.15 3.13
N TYR A 190 -6.96 -23.01 2.77
CA TYR A 190 -7.09 -24.45 2.93
C TYR A 190 -7.24 -24.83 4.41
N ALA A 191 -6.37 -24.36 5.29
CA ALA A 191 -6.44 -24.64 6.72
C ALA A 191 -7.73 -24.10 7.36
N ALA A 192 -8.17 -22.90 6.96
CA ALA A 192 -9.40 -22.30 7.43
C ALA A 192 -10.67 -22.94 6.83
N LYS A 193 -10.56 -23.86 5.88
CA LYS A 193 -11.68 -24.39 5.08
C LYS A 193 -12.54 -23.26 4.51
N ALA A 194 -11.87 -22.24 3.97
CA ALA A 194 -12.52 -21.04 3.49
C ALA A 194 -13.16 -21.28 2.11
N ASP A 195 -14.37 -20.77 1.94
CA ASP A 195 -15.03 -20.71 0.64
C ASP A 195 -14.62 -19.41 -0.07
N TRP A 196 -13.69 -19.50 -1.01
CA TRP A 196 -13.14 -18.34 -1.69
C TRP A 196 -13.03 -18.54 -3.19
N THR A 197 -12.76 -17.46 -3.91
CA THR A 197 -12.52 -17.45 -5.35
C THR A 197 -11.56 -16.32 -5.74
N THR A 198 -10.98 -16.45 -6.93
CA THR A 198 -10.31 -15.37 -7.63
C THR A 198 -10.85 -15.26 -9.06
N SER A 199 -10.67 -14.11 -9.69
CA SER A 199 -11.09 -13.91 -11.07
C SER A 199 -9.93 -14.08 -12.04
N SER A 200 -10.18 -14.73 -13.17
CA SER A 200 -9.25 -14.80 -14.32
C SER A 200 -9.20 -13.49 -15.11
N GLN A 201 -10.26 -12.65 -14.98
CA GLN A 201 -10.42 -11.42 -15.74
C GLN A 201 -10.31 -10.19 -14.85
N ASN A 202 -9.62 -9.15 -15.36
CA ASN A 202 -9.45 -7.89 -14.63
C ASN A 202 -8.93 -8.11 -13.19
N TRP A 203 -7.99 -9.01 -13.05
CA TRP A 203 -7.50 -9.52 -11.76
C TRP A 203 -6.45 -8.61 -11.09
N GLU A 204 -6.07 -7.48 -11.71
CA GLU A 204 -5.09 -6.57 -11.12
C GLU A 204 -5.52 -6.06 -9.76
N SER A 205 -4.77 -6.40 -8.75
CA SER A 205 -5.02 -5.91 -7.38
C SER A 205 -4.54 -4.48 -7.19
N VAL A 206 -3.45 -4.07 -7.87
CA VAL A 206 -2.79 -2.77 -7.68
C VAL A 206 -3.56 -1.65 -8.36
N ASP A 207 -3.75 -0.55 -7.64
CA ASP A 207 -4.33 0.68 -8.21
C ASP A 207 -3.23 1.53 -8.86
N TRP A 208 -2.97 1.28 -10.14
CA TRP A 208 -1.98 2.02 -10.92
C TRP A 208 -2.40 3.47 -11.18
N GLY A 209 -3.69 3.74 -11.23
CA GLY A 209 -4.22 5.09 -11.45
C GLY A 209 -3.85 6.06 -10.34
N ILE A 210 -3.86 5.62 -9.09
CA ILE A 210 -3.54 6.48 -7.94
C ILE A 210 -2.07 6.94 -7.95
N PHE A 211 -1.16 6.17 -8.54
CA PHE A 211 0.27 6.53 -8.59
C PHE A 211 0.54 7.75 -9.46
N THR A 212 -0.23 7.93 -10.52
CA THR A 212 -0.15 9.05 -11.45
C THR A 212 -1.16 10.15 -11.16
N ALA A 213 -1.99 9.99 -10.11
CA ALA A 213 -3.16 10.80 -9.83
C ALA A 213 -4.19 10.82 -10.97
N ASN A 214 -4.21 9.79 -11.82
CA ASN A 214 -5.28 9.55 -12.79
C ASN A 214 -6.46 8.88 -12.07
N MET A 215 -7.32 9.72 -11.48
CA MET A 215 -8.43 9.24 -10.65
C MET A 215 -9.51 8.52 -11.45
N GLU A 216 -9.66 8.81 -12.74
CA GLU A 216 -10.58 8.07 -13.63
C GLU A 216 -10.07 6.63 -13.85
N ALA A 217 -8.78 6.46 -14.11
CA ALA A 217 -8.18 5.12 -14.20
C ALA A 217 -8.28 4.37 -12.85
N SER A 218 -8.01 5.05 -11.73
CA SER A 218 -8.16 4.49 -10.39
C SER A 218 -9.59 4.00 -10.13
N LYS A 219 -10.58 4.82 -10.46
CA LYS A 219 -12.02 4.48 -10.39
C LYS A 219 -12.36 3.29 -11.28
N GLU A 220 -11.86 3.25 -12.51
CA GLU A 220 -12.12 2.16 -13.45
C GLU A 220 -11.52 0.83 -12.96
N ILE A 221 -10.30 0.83 -12.42
CA ILE A 221 -9.66 -0.37 -11.83
C ILE A 221 -10.49 -0.88 -10.64
N ALA A 222 -10.98 0.02 -9.78
CA ALA A 222 -11.85 -0.36 -8.67
C ALA A 222 -13.22 -0.86 -9.15
N ARG A 223 -13.82 -0.23 -10.19
CA ARG A 223 -15.08 -0.66 -10.80
C ARG A 223 -15.01 -2.12 -11.26
N ARG A 224 -13.91 -2.50 -11.91
CA ARG A 224 -13.72 -3.87 -12.40
C ARG A 224 -13.68 -4.91 -11.26
N LYS A 225 -13.09 -4.56 -10.10
CA LYS A 225 -13.13 -5.42 -8.91
C LYS A 225 -14.57 -5.59 -8.40
N VAL A 226 -15.34 -4.51 -8.34
CA VAL A 226 -16.76 -4.56 -7.95
C VAL A 226 -17.59 -5.38 -8.95
N GLU A 227 -17.32 -5.25 -10.24
CA GLU A 227 -18.00 -6.05 -11.26
C GLU A 227 -17.65 -7.54 -11.17
N ASN A 228 -16.39 -7.89 -10.94
CA ASN A 228 -16.01 -9.27 -10.71
C ASN A 228 -16.72 -9.85 -9.46
N MET A 229 -16.82 -9.07 -8.40
CA MET A 229 -17.56 -9.47 -7.21
C MET A 229 -19.03 -9.79 -7.53
N LYS A 230 -19.69 -8.93 -8.31
CA LYS A 230 -21.09 -9.13 -8.72
C LYS A 230 -21.24 -10.31 -9.69
N ARG A 231 -20.37 -10.40 -10.68
CA ARG A 231 -20.37 -11.48 -11.69
C ARG A 231 -20.16 -12.85 -11.04
N LEU A 232 -19.24 -12.95 -10.10
CA LEU A 232 -18.95 -14.16 -9.36
C LEU A 232 -19.89 -14.37 -8.16
N GLN A 233 -20.82 -13.45 -7.91
CA GLN A 233 -21.73 -13.50 -6.77
C GLN A 233 -21.00 -13.72 -5.43
N ALA A 234 -19.78 -13.21 -5.31
CA ALA A 234 -19.00 -13.33 -4.10
C ALA A 234 -19.54 -12.40 -3.01
N LYS A 235 -19.55 -12.85 -1.76
CA LYS A 235 -20.18 -12.10 -0.66
C LYS A 235 -19.28 -11.00 -0.10
N THR A 236 -17.96 -11.27 -0.01
CA THR A 236 -17.01 -10.36 0.62
C THR A 236 -15.77 -10.18 -0.24
N LEU A 237 -15.47 -8.92 -0.61
CA LEU A 237 -14.22 -8.56 -1.23
C LEU A 237 -13.14 -8.39 -0.15
N ILE A 238 -12.08 -9.19 -0.21
CA ILE A 238 -10.88 -8.94 0.59
C ILE A 238 -10.08 -7.84 -0.10
N LEU A 239 -9.89 -6.72 0.59
CA LEU A 239 -9.07 -5.63 0.08
C LEU A 239 -7.62 -6.12 -0.11
N PRO A 240 -6.96 -5.74 -1.22
CA PRO A 240 -5.63 -6.23 -1.54
C PRO A 240 -4.60 -6.01 -0.41
N ASP A 241 -3.64 -6.88 -0.31
CA ASP A 241 -2.53 -6.83 0.65
C ASP A 241 -1.53 -5.68 0.39
N CYS A 242 -1.36 -5.25 -0.86
CA CYS A 242 -0.62 -4.04 -1.17
C CYS A 242 -1.31 -2.82 -0.58
N GLY A 243 -0.64 -2.09 0.34
CA GLY A 243 -1.24 -0.96 1.04
C GLY A 243 -1.77 0.14 0.11
N GLY A 244 -1.07 0.41 -1.01
CA GLY A 244 -1.55 1.36 -2.03
C GLY A 244 -2.81 0.89 -2.73
N ALA A 245 -2.87 -0.39 -3.08
CA ALA A 245 -4.01 -1.02 -3.72
C ALA A 245 -5.24 -1.08 -2.79
N SER A 246 -5.03 -1.50 -1.55
CA SER A 246 -6.07 -1.53 -0.52
C SER A 246 -6.67 -0.15 -0.27
N TYR A 247 -5.82 0.86 -0.08
CA TYR A 247 -6.24 2.25 0.12
C TYR A 247 -7.02 2.79 -1.09
N GLY A 248 -6.50 2.61 -2.31
CA GLY A 248 -7.14 3.09 -3.55
C GLY A 248 -8.47 2.39 -3.82
N THR A 249 -8.54 1.07 -3.63
CA THR A 249 -9.77 0.30 -3.78
C THR A 249 -10.84 0.79 -2.78
N ARG A 250 -10.50 0.91 -1.48
CA ARG A 250 -11.41 1.42 -0.46
C ARG A 250 -11.85 2.86 -0.75
N LEU A 251 -10.93 3.73 -1.17
CA LEU A 251 -11.24 5.12 -1.51
C LEU A 251 -12.29 5.20 -2.61
N ASN A 252 -12.14 4.40 -3.67
CA ASN A 252 -13.10 4.38 -4.77
C ASN A 252 -14.43 3.72 -4.37
N ILE A 253 -14.42 2.67 -3.56
CA ILE A 253 -15.65 2.08 -3.01
C ILE A 253 -16.41 3.14 -2.22
N GLU A 254 -15.78 3.81 -1.26
CA GLU A 254 -16.45 4.80 -0.42
C GLU A 254 -16.98 6.01 -1.21
N ASN A 255 -16.26 6.44 -2.25
CA ASN A 255 -16.64 7.62 -3.02
C ASN A 255 -17.63 7.33 -4.15
N HIS A 256 -17.60 6.13 -4.76
CA HIS A 256 -18.31 5.87 -6.02
C HIS A 256 -19.20 4.61 -6.00
N PHE A 257 -18.84 3.61 -5.18
CA PHE A 257 -19.48 2.29 -5.20
C PHE A 257 -20.06 1.88 -3.85
N LYS A 258 -20.18 2.81 -2.91
CA LYS A 258 -20.67 2.50 -1.55
C LYS A 258 -22.04 1.86 -1.55
N HIS A 259 -22.90 2.20 -2.51
CA HIS A 259 -24.25 1.66 -2.69
C HIS A 259 -24.26 0.17 -3.07
N GLU A 260 -23.14 -0.38 -3.53
CA GLU A 260 -22.99 -1.80 -3.88
C GLU A 260 -22.64 -2.66 -2.64
N PHE A 261 -22.33 -2.03 -1.50
CA PHE A 261 -21.84 -2.69 -0.30
C PHE A 261 -22.69 -2.37 0.93
N GLY A 262 -22.80 -3.33 1.84
CA GLY A 262 -23.47 -3.16 3.12
C GLY A 262 -24.82 -3.86 3.23
N PRO A 263 -25.60 -3.56 4.28
CA PRO A 263 -26.85 -4.25 4.56
C PRO A 263 -27.84 -4.22 3.39
N GLY A 264 -28.33 -5.38 2.99
CA GLY A 264 -29.32 -5.52 1.91
C GLY A 264 -28.74 -5.66 0.50
N THR A 265 -27.43 -5.46 0.29
CA THR A 265 -26.80 -5.65 -1.03
C THR A 265 -26.33 -7.10 -1.26
N GLY A 266 -26.11 -7.85 -0.21
CA GLY A 266 -25.46 -9.17 -0.25
C GLY A 266 -23.93 -9.10 -0.36
N HIS A 267 -23.35 -7.90 -0.43
CA HIS A 267 -21.93 -7.68 -0.62
C HIS A 267 -21.31 -6.87 0.52
N ASN A 268 -20.06 -7.21 0.86
CA ASN A 268 -19.24 -6.52 1.86
C ASN A 268 -17.81 -6.41 1.37
N TYR A 269 -16.98 -5.59 2.04
CA TYR A 269 -15.54 -5.57 1.88
C TYR A 269 -14.85 -5.48 3.25
N VAL A 270 -13.69 -6.11 3.35
CA VAL A 270 -12.90 -6.19 4.60
C VAL A 270 -11.42 -6.08 4.30
N TYR A 271 -10.62 -5.65 5.26
CA TYR A 271 -9.18 -5.83 5.17
C TYR A 271 -8.80 -7.30 5.40
N PHE A 272 -7.72 -7.73 4.82
CA PHE A 272 -7.18 -9.08 5.07
C PHE A 272 -6.85 -9.31 6.57
N PHE A 273 -6.52 -8.25 7.32
CA PHE A 273 -6.34 -8.31 8.78
C PHE A 273 -7.61 -8.79 9.49
N ASP A 274 -8.78 -8.35 9.04
CA ASP A 274 -10.07 -8.76 9.61
C ASP A 274 -10.29 -10.26 9.43
N VAL A 275 -9.93 -10.77 8.26
CA VAL A 275 -10.10 -12.18 7.90
C VAL A 275 -9.15 -13.05 8.70
N LEU A 276 -7.87 -12.72 8.74
CA LEU A 276 -6.86 -13.47 9.49
C LEU A 276 -7.18 -13.51 10.99
N LEU A 277 -7.44 -12.33 11.57
CA LEU A 277 -7.74 -12.26 13.01
C LEU A 277 -8.99 -13.05 13.36
N LYS A 278 -10.08 -12.87 12.60
CA LYS A 278 -11.32 -13.62 12.79
C LYS A 278 -11.08 -15.12 12.79
N TRP A 279 -10.35 -15.65 11.82
CA TRP A 279 -10.12 -17.09 11.73
C TRP A 279 -9.20 -17.64 12.82
N LEU A 280 -8.24 -16.84 13.30
CA LEU A 280 -7.42 -17.18 14.46
C LEU A 280 -8.27 -17.21 15.75
N GLU A 281 -9.10 -16.20 15.98
CA GLU A 281 -9.98 -16.11 17.16
C GLU A 281 -11.07 -17.18 17.17
N GLU A 282 -11.62 -17.55 16.00
CA GLU A 282 -12.60 -18.63 15.85
C GLU A 282 -11.96 -20.03 15.95
N GLY A 283 -10.62 -20.13 16.02
CA GLY A 283 -9.89 -21.41 16.03
C GLY A 283 -9.95 -22.17 14.70
N ARG A 284 -10.34 -21.51 13.61
CA ARG A 284 -10.27 -22.06 12.24
C ARG A 284 -8.82 -22.15 11.76
N LEU A 285 -7.98 -21.25 12.19
CA LEU A 285 -6.53 -21.32 12.03
C LEU A 285 -5.90 -21.68 13.37
N LYS A 286 -5.26 -22.83 13.43
CA LYS A 286 -4.47 -23.27 14.60
C LYS A 286 -3.00 -23.07 14.28
N VAL A 287 -2.28 -22.40 15.15
CA VAL A 287 -0.86 -22.04 14.94
C VAL A 287 0.00 -22.55 16.08
N ASP A 288 1.20 -22.98 15.74
CA ASP A 288 2.24 -23.40 16.66
C ASP A 288 3.26 -22.27 16.87
N LYS A 289 3.24 -21.64 18.03
CA LYS A 289 4.16 -20.56 18.39
C LYS A 289 5.62 -21.00 18.42
N SER A 290 5.89 -22.30 18.58
CA SER A 290 7.26 -22.81 18.62
C SER A 290 8.02 -22.62 17.31
N VAL A 291 7.32 -22.48 16.19
CA VAL A 291 7.92 -22.21 14.87
C VAL A 291 8.74 -20.91 14.88
N HIS A 292 8.29 -19.92 15.63
CA HIS A 292 8.99 -18.65 15.77
C HIS A 292 9.69 -18.46 17.12
N ALA A 293 9.88 -19.55 17.88
CA ALA A 293 10.53 -19.49 19.18
C ALA A 293 11.97 -18.97 19.08
N GLY A 294 12.36 -18.14 20.05
CA GLY A 294 13.70 -17.55 20.11
C GLY A 294 13.94 -16.37 19.15
N ARG A 295 12.97 -16.03 18.30
CA ARG A 295 13.05 -14.84 17.43
C ARG A 295 12.57 -13.60 18.18
N ILE A 296 13.26 -12.50 17.99
CA ILE A 296 12.80 -11.18 18.42
C ILE A 296 12.08 -10.51 17.26
N VAL A 297 10.78 -10.34 17.40
CA VAL A 297 9.87 -9.91 16.34
C VAL A 297 9.51 -8.44 16.49
N THR A 298 9.47 -7.70 15.37
CA THR A 298 8.91 -6.35 15.30
C THR A 298 7.92 -6.22 14.15
N TRP A 299 7.04 -5.22 14.24
CA TRP A 299 6.04 -4.93 13.24
C TRP A 299 6.28 -3.60 12.53
N HIS A 300 6.24 -3.61 11.19
CA HIS A 300 6.24 -2.41 10.38
C HIS A 300 4.80 -1.93 10.10
N ASP A 301 4.36 -0.88 10.79
CA ASP A 301 3.09 -0.22 10.49
C ASP A 301 3.13 0.43 9.10
N SER A 302 2.50 -0.22 8.14
CA SER A 302 2.40 0.23 6.76
C SER A 302 1.57 1.51 6.67
N CYS A 303 2.13 2.55 6.06
CA CYS A 303 1.51 3.88 6.06
C CYS A 303 0.10 3.91 5.46
N LYS A 304 -0.19 3.08 4.45
CA LYS A 304 -1.48 3.07 3.76
C LYS A 304 -2.56 2.29 4.51
N HIS A 305 -2.20 1.14 5.11
CA HIS A 305 -3.14 0.36 5.93
C HIS A 305 -3.44 1.01 7.28
N GLY A 306 -2.50 1.77 7.82
CA GLY A 306 -2.63 2.43 9.12
C GLY A 306 -2.96 3.92 8.99
N ARG A 307 -1.94 4.78 8.91
CA ARG A 307 -2.09 6.24 8.95
C ARG A 307 -3.03 6.80 7.87
N SER A 308 -2.90 6.35 6.61
CA SER A 308 -3.79 6.84 5.53
C SER A 308 -5.23 6.38 5.73
N ALA A 309 -5.45 5.15 6.22
CA ALA A 309 -6.78 4.67 6.56
C ALA A 309 -7.40 5.52 7.68
N TYR A 310 -6.63 5.80 8.74
CA TYR A 310 -7.07 6.71 9.81
C TYR A 310 -7.38 8.12 9.30
N MET A 311 -6.47 8.73 8.56
CA MET A 311 -6.61 10.11 8.09
C MET A 311 -7.77 10.31 7.10
N THR A 312 -8.13 9.27 6.34
CA THR A 312 -9.15 9.35 5.28
C THR A 312 -10.50 8.80 5.74
N PHE A 313 -10.50 7.70 6.49
CA PHE A 313 -11.73 6.97 6.85
C PHE A 313 -12.00 6.95 8.37
N GLY A 314 -11.12 7.53 9.19
CA GLY A 314 -11.22 7.47 10.66
C GLY A 314 -10.88 6.09 11.24
N ASP A 315 -10.29 5.19 10.45
CA ASP A 315 -10.09 3.79 10.81
C ASP A 315 -8.64 3.52 11.24
N ALA A 316 -8.44 3.40 12.55
CA ALA A 316 -7.15 3.06 13.17
C ALA A 316 -7.02 1.57 13.52
N SER A 317 -8.05 0.75 13.24
CA SER A 317 -8.15 -0.62 13.76
C SER A 317 -7.01 -1.53 13.31
N ASN A 318 -6.48 -1.32 12.11
CA ASN A 318 -5.42 -2.16 11.55
C ASN A 318 -4.10 -2.11 12.35
N PHE A 319 -3.87 -1.06 13.13
CA PHE A 319 -2.69 -1.01 13.99
C PHE A 319 -2.72 -2.11 15.04
N GLU A 320 -3.87 -2.31 15.68
CA GLU A 320 -3.99 -3.29 16.76
C GLU A 320 -4.28 -4.69 16.23
N LYS A 321 -5.07 -4.84 15.14
CA LYS A 321 -5.32 -6.14 14.51
C LYS A 321 -4.03 -6.86 14.11
N ALA A 322 -3.07 -6.14 13.54
CA ALA A 322 -1.77 -6.72 13.21
C ALA A 322 -1.04 -7.27 14.44
N ARG A 323 -1.04 -6.53 15.55
CA ARG A 323 -0.42 -6.95 16.81
C ARG A 323 -1.15 -8.15 17.43
N GLN A 324 -2.46 -8.19 17.33
CA GLN A 324 -3.28 -9.33 17.76
C GLN A 324 -2.95 -10.57 16.93
N ILE A 325 -2.87 -10.46 15.60
CA ILE A 325 -2.46 -11.59 14.74
C ILE A 325 -1.08 -12.10 15.15
N ILE A 326 -0.10 -11.21 15.32
CA ILE A 326 1.25 -11.58 15.76
C ILE A 326 1.22 -12.30 17.12
N SER A 327 0.37 -11.88 18.06
CA SER A 327 0.25 -12.50 19.39
C SER A 327 -0.24 -13.95 19.37
N HIS A 328 -0.93 -14.34 18.28
CA HIS A 328 -1.26 -15.75 18.07
C HIS A 328 -0.05 -16.58 17.63
N CYS A 329 0.92 -15.98 16.95
CA CYS A 329 2.07 -16.67 16.35
C CYS A 329 3.32 -16.69 17.24
N ILE A 330 3.43 -15.81 18.25
CA ILE A 330 4.57 -15.73 19.16
C ILE A 330 4.15 -15.47 20.60
N ASP A 331 5.08 -15.68 21.54
CA ASP A 331 4.93 -15.17 22.89
C ASP A 331 5.33 -13.69 22.90
N MET A 332 4.45 -12.84 23.45
CA MET A 332 4.58 -11.38 23.34
C MET A 332 5.77 -10.80 24.11
N GLU A 333 6.41 -11.56 24.97
CA GLU A 333 7.71 -11.19 25.57
C GLU A 333 8.83 -11.07 24.52
N ASN A 334 8.65 -11.68 23.34
CA ASN A 334 9.57 -11.62 22.20
C ASN A 334 9.18 -10.53 21.17
N PHE A 335 8.10 -9.81 21.39
CA PHE A 335 7.70 -8.69 20.53
C PHE A 335 8.38 -7.40 20.98
N ARG A 336 8.90 -6.63 20.03
CA ARG A 336 9.49 -5.30 20.26
C ARG A 336 8.83 -4.28 19.34
N GLU A 337 8.26 -3.24 19.94
CA GLU A 337 7.79 -2.10 19.15
C GLU A 337 8.97 -1.31 18.58
N MET A 338 8.82 -0.83 17.36
CA MET A 338 9.73 0.19 16.84
C MET A 338 9.54 1.51 17.60
N PRO A 339 10.59 2.35 17.77
CA PRO A 339 10.45 3.66 18.43
C PRO A 339 9.34 4.52 17.84
N HIS A 340 9.24 4.55 16.51
CA HIS A 340 8.16 5.22 15.81
C HIS A 340 7.22 4.18 15.21
N ASN A 341 6.07 4.01 15.83
CA ASN A 341 5.05 3.04 15.46
C ASN A 341 3.69 3.70 15.24
N ARG A 342 2.69 2.95 14.80
CA ARG A 342 1.32 3.41 14.54
C ARG A 342 1.30 4.68 13.68
N LEU A 343 0.68 5.76 14.18
CA LEU A 343 0.59 7.04 13.48
C LEU A 343 1.95 7.71 13.25
N GLU A 344 2.92 7.46 14.12
CA GLU A 344 4.26 8.03 14.05
C GLU A 344 5.24 7.20 13.19
N SER A 345 4.82 6.04 12.68
CA SER A 345 5.68 5.15 11.90
C SER A 345 6.34 5.86 10.71
N TYR A 346 7.63 5.64 10.50
CA TYR A 346 8.30 6.06 9.27
C TYR A 346 7.93 5.14 8.09
N CYS A 347 7.81 5.73 6.90
CA CYS A 347 7.57 5.01 5.66
C CYS A 347 8.81 4.20 5.25
N CYS A 348 8.59 3.05 4.62
CA CYS A 348 9.67 2.24 4.05
C CYS A 348 10.35 2.89 2.82
N GLY A 349 9.68 3.83 2.14
CA GLY A 349 10.17 4.51 0.95
C GLY A 349 9.55 4.05 -0.38
N ALA A 350 8.84 2.93 -0.42
CA ALA A 350 8.34 2.32 -1.66
C ALA A 350 6.94 2.79 -2.13
N GLY A 351 6.28 3.70 -1.39
CA GLY A 351 4.90 4.11 -1.67
C GLY A 351 4.73 4.94 -2.93
N SER A 352 3.48 5.10 -3.38
CA SER A 352 3.04 6.03 -4.43
C SER A 352 3.71 5.86 -5.80
N GLY A 353 4.03 4.61 -6.18
CA GLY A 353 4.71 4.30 -7.45
C GLY A 353 6.24 4.38 -7.40
N ASN A 354 6.85 4.63 -6.24
CA ASN A 354 8.31 4.65 -6.13
C ASN A 354 8.93 3.26 -6.28
N TRP A 355 8.19 2.20 -5.92
CA TRP A 355 8.70 0.84 -6.07
C TRP A 355 9.05 0.50 -7.51
N PRO A 356 8.13 0.63 -8.50
CA PRO A 356 8.45 0.37 -9.90
C PRO A 356 9.12 1.56 -10.60
N GLY A 357 9.17 2.73 -9.97
CA GLY A 357 9.67 3.97 -10.57
C GLY A 357 11.20 4.06 -10.62
N PRO A 358 11.73 5.02 -11.40
CA PRO A 358 13.17 5.24 -11.57
C PRO A 358 13.79 5.98 -10.37
N PHE A 359 13.41 5.64 -9.14
CA PHE A 359 13.75 6.37 -7.92
C PHE A 359 14.52 5.49 -6.92
N GLU A 360 15.44 4.67 -7.42
CA GLU A 360 16.13 3.65 -6.62
C GLU A 360 16.90 4.23 -5.42
N LYS A 361 17.64 5.30 -5.66
CA LYS A 361 18.41 5.98 -4.60
C LYS A 361 17.47 6.64 -3.60
N GLU A 362 16.51 7.40 -4.10
CA GLU A 362 15.58 8.18 -3.29
C GLU A 362 14.70 7.30 -2.41
N LYS A 363 14.14 6.21 -2.96
CA LYS A 363 13.31 5.29 -2.16
C LYS A 363 14.11 4.62 -1.05
N THR A 364 15.38 4.31 -1.31
CA THR A 364 16.27 3.69 -0.33
C THR A 364 16.66 4.70 0.76
N GLU A 365 17.07 5.91 0.39
CA GLU A 365 17.39 6.96 1.35
C GLU A 365 16.16 7.41 2.16
N HIS A 366 14.98 7.44 1.53
CA HIS A 366 13.72 7.73 2.22
C HIS A 366 13.49 6.75 3.38
N GLY A 367 13.86 5.48 3.20
CA GLY A 367 13.72 4.45 4.21
C GLY A 367 14.72 4.49 5.36
N LYS A 368 15.69 5.43 5.37
CA LYS A 368 16.76 5.48 6.38
C LYS A 368 16.28 5.51 7.84
N PHE A 369 15.22 6.28 8.11
CA PHE A 369 14.66 6.36 9.46
C PHE A 369 13.91 5.09 9.84
N LYS A 370 13.28 4.42 8.88
CA LYS A 370 12.69 3.10 9.11
C LYS A 370 13.77 2.05 9.38
N ALA A 371 14.88 2.09 8.64
CA ALA A 371 16.04 1.22 8.92
C ALA A 371 16.61 1.46 10.32
N GLN A 372 16.64 2.72 10.78
CA GLN A 372 17.05 3.03 12.15
C GLN A 372 16.04 2.50 13.18
N ASP A 373 14.74 2.69 12.98
CA ASP A 373 13.69 2.13 13.85
C ASP A 373 13.81 0.61 14.00
N ILE A 374 14.08 -0.10 12.88
CA ILE A 374 14.30 -1.56 12.89
C ILE A 374 15.52 -1.90 13.75
N ARG A 375 16.64 -1.22 13.55
CA ARG A 375 17.85 -1.44 14.34
C ARG A 375 17.61 -1.20 15.83
N ASP A 376 16.94 -0.10 16.16
CA ASP A 376 16.68 0.31 17.54
C ASP A 376 15.68 -0.62 18.26
N SER A 377 14.84 -1.34 17.52
CA SER A 377 13.96 -2.37 18.08
C SER A 377 14.74 -3.60 18.58
N GLY A 378 15.95 -3.83 18.06
CA GLY A 378 16.74 -5.02 18.34
C GLY A 378 16.14 -6.33 17.80
N ALA A 379 15.17 -6.24 16.89
CA ALA A 379 14.53 -7.40 16.29
C ALA A 379 15.39 -8.05 15.22
N ASP A 380 15.30 -9.37 15.11
CA ASP A 380 15.88 -10.17 14.05
C ASP A 380 14.86 -10.61 13.00
N LEU A 381 13.55 -10.46 13.31
CA LEU A 381 12.45 -10.75 12.40
C LEU A 381 11.51 -9.53 12.29
N VAL A 382 11.40 -8.98 11.08
CA VAL A 382 10.52 -7.85 10.77
C VAL A 382 9.29 -8.35 10.03
N ILE A 383 8.12 -8.10 10.58
CA ILE A 383 6.85 -8.45 9.95
C ILE A 383 6.24 -7.23 9.27
N ALA A 384 5.79 -7.41 8.03
CA ALA A 384 5.15 -6.38 7.23
C ALA A 384 3.80 -6.86 6.67
N GLY A 385 2.82 -5.95 6.56
CA GLY A 385 1.49 -6.25 6.01
C GLY A 385 1.27 -5.61 4.64
N CYS A 386 2.33 -5.34 3.89
CA CYS A 386 2.25 -4.74 2.57
C CYS A 386 3.38 -5.26 1.70
N SER A 387 3.06 -5.79 0.51
CA SER A 387 4.02 -6.38 -0.41
C SER A 387 5.18 -5.43 -0.75
N ASN A 388 4.89 -4.18 -1.11
CA ASN A 388 5.94 -3.21 -1.38
C ASN A 388 6.80 -2.86 -0.15
N CYS A 389 6.23 -2.90 1.07
CA CYS A 389 7.01 -2.62 2.28
C CYS A 389 7.97 -3.76 2.62
N ARG A 390 7.51 -5.01 2.55
CA ARG A 390 8.34 -6.20 2.77
C ARG A 390 9.54 -6.19 1.82
N ASP A 391 9.28 -6.01 0.54
CA ASP A 391 10.32 -6.01 -0.48
C ASP A 391 11.29 -4.84 -0.32
N GLN A 392 10.79 -3.66 -0.03
CA GLN A 392 11.65 -2.49 0.19
C GLN A 392 12.58 -2.70 1.38
N ILE A 393 12.07 -3.24 2.48
CA ILE A 393 12.89 -3.52 3.67
C ILE A 393 13.90 -4.63 3.34
N MET A 394 13.45 -5.72 2.72
CA MET A 394 14.29 -6.88 2.42
C MET A 394 15.33 -6.61 1.34
N LYS A 395 14.91 -6.04 0.20
CA LYS A 395 15.76 -5.94 -1.01
C LYS A 395 16.62 -4.66 -1.03
N ASN A 396 16.18 -3.59 -0.36
CA ASN A 396 16.86 -2.30 -0.42
C ASN A 396 17.40 -1.83 0.94
N LEU A 397 16.56 -1.81 2.00
CA LEU A 397 17.02 -1.28 3.30
C LEU A 397 17.98 -2.24 4.00
N LYS A 398 17.68 -3.53 4.01
CA LYS A 398 18.54 -4.56 4.63
C LYS A 398 19.98 -4.49 4.11
N PRO A 399 20.27 -4.57 2.80
CA PRO A 399 21.64 -4.50 2.30
C PRO A 399 22.25 -3.10 2.44
N LYS A 400 21.48 -2.02 2.20
CA LYS A 400 22.02 -0.66 2.25
C LYS A 400 22.46 -0.23 3.64
N PHE A 401 21.71 -0.66 4.66
CA PHE A 401 21.96 -0.26 6.05
C PHE A 401 22.54 -1.38 6.90
N ASN A 402 22.98 -2.49 6.31
CA ASN A 402 23.58 -3.64 6.98
C ASN A 402 22.71 -4.11 8.17
N LEU A 403 21.43 -4.38 7.91
CA LEU A 403 20.52 -4.91 8.92
C LEU A 403 20.62 -6.44 8.92
N ASP A 404 20.89 -7.02 10.10
CA ASP A 404 20.87 -8.48 10.28
C ASP A 404 19.47 -8.93 10.70
N ILE A 405 18.60 -9.05 9.72
CA ILE A 405 17.18 -9.32 9.90
C ILE A 405 16.65 -10.27 8.83
N GLU A 406 15.61 -11.00 9.17
CA GLU A 406 14.69 -11.61 8.23
C GLU A 406 13.46 -10.71 8.07
N VAL A 407 12.79 -10.75 6.91
CA VAL A 407 11.59 -9.95 6.66
C VAL A 407 10.51 -10.84 6.08
N LYS A 408 9.37 -10.92 6.75
CA LYS A 408 8.22 -11.73 6.33
C LYS A 408 6.95 -10.91 6.20
N TYR A 409 6.03 -11.42 5.39
CA TYR A 409 4.64 -10.97 5.47
C TYR A 409 3.96 -11.47 6.74
N ILE A 410 2.93 -10.76 7.20
CA ILE A 410 2.15 -11.22 8.34
C ILE A 410 1.38 -12.52 8.01
N TRP A 411 0.90 -12.68 6.78
CA TRP A 411 0.26 -13.92 6.33
C TRP A 411 1.27 -15.05 6.09
N GLU A 412 2.49 -14.78 5.67
CA GLU A 412 3.59 -15.73 5.63
C GLU A 412 3.90 -16.27 7.04
N MET A 413 4.04 -15.38 8.02
CA MET A 413 4.25 -15.74 9.43
C MET A 413 3.14 -16.66 9.96
N VAL A 414 1.88 -16.38 9.62
CA VAL A 414 0.75 -17.24 9.99
C VAL A 414 0.82 -18.58 9.26
N ALA A 415 1.10 -18.56 7.93
CA ALA A 415 1.15 -19.78 7.11
C ALA A 415 2.28 -20.74 7.54
N ASP A 416 3.43 -20.20 7.97
CA ASP A 416 4.55 -20.98 8.49
C ASP A 416 4.16 -21.72 9.79
N ALA A 417 3.42 -21.04 10.65
CA ALA A 417 3.04 -21.56 11.96
C ALA A 417 1.79 -22.43 11.95
N LEU A 418 1.11 -22.62 10.78
CA LEU A 418 -0.12 -23.41 10.71
C LEU A 418 0.09 -24.86 11.13
N ILE A 419 -0.77 -25.32 12.03
CA ILE A 419 -0.94 -26.74 12.34
C ILE A 419 -1.95 -27.31 11.34
N MET A 420 -1.44 -28.05 10.34
CA MET A 420 -2.28 -28.68 9.33
C MET A 420 -2.95 -29.92 9.90
N GLU A 421 -4.28 -29.98 9.81
CA GLU A 421 -5.01 -31.22 10.15
C GLU A 421 -4.78 -32.24 9.03
N THR A 422 -4.23 -33.39 9.39
CA THR A 422 -3.98 -34.52 8.48
C THR A 422 -5.30 -35.23 8.11
#